data_9ac6538c8bb8475657a9b21ecfddc35d
#
_entry.id   9ac6538c8bb8475657a9b21ecfddc35d
#
_cell.length_a   1.000
_cell.length_b   1.000
_cell.length_c   1.000
_cell.angle_alpha   90.00
_cell.angle_beta   90.00
_cell.angle_gamma   90.00
#
_symmetry.space_group_name_H-M   'P 1'
#
loop_
_entity.id
_entity.type
_entity.pdbx_description
1 polymer ?
#
loop_
_entity_poly.entity_id
_entity_poly.type
_entity_poly.pdbx_seq_one_letter_code
_entity_poly.pdbx_strand_id
1 'polypeptide(L)'
;MRSTNKAQNFLPLLFGVLLSSACDQGEQISAVTVAPPTVETAPVITLTEPSKPMYAQTDSQFTIGNKRYLYDISEHSIEELQSLLQRAEEIAQTGIDEYEDLEIVMILHGPDIGWFTLDSYDNNKELVDLAKRLDTFDIIDLKVCETTMENMKIDRNQLPAFIESVPYAPDELNRLLNEGYTHL
;
A
#
# COMPACT_ATOMS: atom_id res chain seq x y z
N MET A 1 14.27 40.09 -36.65
CA MET A 1 13.31 41.25 -36.69
C MET A 1 12.24 41.02 -35.64
N ARG A 2 12.25 41.93 -34.66
CA ARG A 2 11.16 42.43 -33.77
C ARG A 2 10.35 41.33 -33.00
N SER A 3 10.59 41.05 -31.70
CA SER A 3 10.36 41.96 -30.54
C SER A 3 8.92 42.44 -30.42
N THR A 4 8.23 41.96 -29.39
CA THR A 4 7.46 42.84 -28.46
C THR A 4 7.10 42.09 -27.17
N ASN A 5 7.66 42.63 -26.09
CA ASN A 5 7.20 42.55 -24.71
C ASN A 5 5.76 43.00 -24.56
N LYS A 6 5.04 42.40 -23.62
CA LYS A 6 4.05 43.19 -22.83
C LYS A 6 4.01 42.67 -21.40
N ALA A 7 4.51 43.55 -20.54
CA ALA A 7 4.52 43.46 -19.10
C ALA A 7 3.17 43.94 -18.52
N GLN A 8 3.00 43.65 -17.24
CA GLN A 8 2.24 44.36 -16.20
C GLN A 8 0.71 44.16 -16.12
N ASN A 9 0.30 43.60 -15.00
CA ASN A 9 -0.48 44.43 -14.07
C ASN A 9 -0.42 43.82 -12.66
N PHE A 10 0.28 44.53 -11.80
CA PHE A 10 0.17 44.52 -10.34
C PHE A 10 -1.15 45.17 -9.93
N LEU A 11 -1.88 44.56 -9.00
CA LEU A 11 -2.85 45.30 -8.19
C LEU A 11 -2.90 44.73 -6.79
N PRO A 12 -2.46 45.44 -5.75
CA PRO A 12 -2.69 45.11 -4.35
C PRO A 12 -3.95 45.78 -3.82
N LEU A 13 -4.76 45.11 -3.04
CA LEU A 13 -5.83 45.67 -2.21
C LEU A 13 -5.75 44.96 -0.86
N LEU A 14 -5.24 45.58 0.03
CA LEU A 14 -5.46 46.32 1.28
C LEU A 14 -6.78 46.02 2.00
N PHE A 15 -6.56 45.66 3.31
CA PHE A 15 -7.34 46.00 4.50
C PHE A 15 -8.71 45.38 4.77
N GLY A 16 -8.78 44.78 5.98
CA GLY A 16 -10.00 44.50 6.70
C GLY A 16 -9.79 43.84 8.03
N VAL A 17 -9.17 44.55 9.00
CA VAL A 17 -9.20 44.24 10.41
C VAL A 17 -10.58 44.55 10.96
N LEU A 18 -11.24 43.56 11.59
CA LEU A 18 -12.37 43.80 12.47
C LEU A 18 -12.18 43.02 13.77
N LEU A 19 -11.80 43.78 14.79
CA LEU A 19 -11.91 43.48 16.20
C LEU A 19 -13.37 43.71 16.67
N SER A 20 -13.93 42.78 17.40
CA SER A 20 -15.01 43.01 18.38
C SER A 20 -14.97 41.83 19.36
N SER A 21 -14.43 41.99 20.54
CA SER A 21 -14.99 42.51 21.79
C SER A 21 -16.12 41.66 22.36
N ALA A 22 -15.73 40.96 23.42
CA ALA A 22 -16.38 40.76 24.72
C ALA A 22 -17.90 40.46 24.79
N CYS A 23 -18.23 39.40 25.47
CA CYS A 23 -19.14 39.44 26.63
C CYS A 23 -18.92 38.25 27.54
N ASP A 24 -18.43 38.61 28.69
CA ASP A 24 -18.44 37.91 29.95
C ASP A 24 -19.90 37.75 30.45
N GLN A 25 -20.34 36.56 30.78
CA GLN A 25 -21.44 36.32 31.71
C GLN A 25 -21.15 35.07 32.48
N GLY A 26 -20.73 35.33 33.72
CA GLY A 26 -20.70 34.31 34.75
C GLY A 26 -22.10 33.86 35.13
N GLU A 27 -22.28 32.53 35.14
CA GLU A 27 -23.47 31.94 35.74
C GLU A 27 -23.03 30.90 36.79
N GLN A 28 -23.41 31.22 38.03
CA GLN A 28 -23.19 30.45 39.24
C GLN A 28 -23.95 29.13 39.13
N ILE A 29 -23.23 28.04 39.24
CA ILE A 29 -23.88 26.74 39.41
C ILE A 29 -23.79 26.34 40.87
N SER A 30 -24.98 26.30 41.47
CA SER A 30 -25.22 25.75 42.81
C SER A 30 -24.77 24.29 42.87
N ALA A 31 -23.99 24.01 43.90
CA ALA A 31 -23.59 22.67 44.25
C ALA A 31 -24.82 21.81 44.67
N VAL A 32 -25.20 20.89 43.82
CA VAL A 32 -26.10 19.82 44.19
C VAL A 32 -25.27 18.63 44.61
N THR A 33 -25.28 18.39 45.91
CA THR A 33 -24.69 17.18 46.54
C THR A 33 -25.60 15.99 46.20
N VAL A 34 -25.17 15.16 45.24
CA VAL A 34 -25.81 13.90 44.94
C VAL A 34 -25.00 12.79 45.59
N ALA A 35 -25.64 12.01 46.45
CA ALA A 35 -25.10 10.81 47.06
C ALA A 35 -24.65 9.77 46.03
N PRO A 36 -23.60 8.99 46.33
CA PRO A 36 -23.10 8.00 45.35
C PRO A 36 -24.10 6.88 45.11
N PRO A 37 -24.41 6.54 43.84
CA PRO A 37 -25.17 5.33 43.58
C PRO A 37 -24.31 4.08 43.83
N THR A 38 -24.89 3.12 44.45
CA THR A 38 -24.41 1.76 44.67
C THR A 38 -23.94 1.16 43.36
N VAL A 39 -22.67 0.76 43.30
CA VAL A 39 -22.08 0.07 42.14
C VAL A 39 -22.68 -1.33 42.08
N GLU A 40 -23.69 -1.53 41.25
CA GLU A 40 -24.15 -2.84 40.82
C GLU A 40 -23.13 -3.36 39.81
N THR A 41 -22.45 -4.45 40.16
CA THR A 41 -21.39 -5.09 39.36
C THR A 41 -22.04 -5.69 38.11
N ALA A 42 -22.01 -4.95 37.02
CA ALA A 42 -22.30 -5.47 35.68
C ALA A 42 -21.27 -6.54 35.30
N PRO A 43 -21.66 -7.62 34.59
CA PRO A 43 -20.72 -8.64 34.15
C PRO A 43 -19.70 -8.03 33.22
N VAL A 44 -18.42 -8.27 33.49
CA VAL A 44 -17.32 -7.95 32.63
C VAL A 44 -17.53 -8.69 31.31
N ILE A 45 -18.02 -7.99 30.31
CA ILE A 45 -17.96 -8.46 28.94
C ILE A 45 -16.47 -8.36 28.56
N THR A 46 -15.78 -9.48 28.61
CA THR A 46 -14.46 -9.62 27.99
C THR A 46 -14.66 -9.33 26.52
N LEU A 47 -14.30 -8.09 26.11
CA LEU A 47 -14.11 -7.78 24.71
C LEU A 47 -12.99 -8.69 24.24
N THR A 48 -13.37 -9.77 23.56
CA THR A 48 -12.43 -10.56 22.77
C THR A 48 -11.84 -9.58 21.77
N GLU A 49 -10.56 -9.27 21.91
CA GLU A 49 -9.82 -8.54 20.89
C GLU A 49 -10.16 -9.14 19.53
N PRO A 50 -10.42 -8.31 18.49
CA PRO A 50 -10.55 -8.84 17.16
C PRO A 50 -9.26 -9.61 16.87
N SER A 51 -9.41 -10.89 16.63
CA SER A 51 -8.31 -11.77 16.25
C SER A 51 -7.58 -11.09 15.10
N LYS A 52 -6.34 -10.64 15.38
CA LYS A 52 -5.40 -10.15 14.39
C LYS A 52 -5.40 -11.15 13.25
N PRO A 53 -5.56 -10.72 12.00
CA PRO A 53 -5.57 -11.65 10.89
C PRO A 53 -4.31 -12.52 10.97
N MET A 54 -4.48 -13.81 10.74
CA MET A 54 -3.49 -14.89 10.93
C MET A 54 -2.28 -14.81 9.97
N TYR A 55 -2.01 -13.63 9.40
CA TYR A 55 -0.87 -13.36 8.51
C TYR A 55 0.38 -12.83 9.24
N ALA A 56 0.34 -12.68 10.56
CA ALA A 56 1.44 -12.13 11.32
C ALA A 56 2.20 -13.21 12.09
N GLN A 57 2.70 -14.21 11.40
CA GLN A 57 3.85 -15.02 11.83
C GLN A 57 4.31 -15.86 10.65
N THR A 58 5.13 -15.28 9.82
CA THR A 58 6.02 -16.09 9.04
C THR A 58 7.43 -15.60 9.32
N ASP A 59 8.06 -16.14 10.37
CA ASP A 59 9.46 -16.43 10.25
C ASP A 59 9.55 -17.36 9.05
N SER A 60 9.75 -16.78 7.89
CA SER A 60 9.89 -17.48 6.63
C SER A 60 11.17 -18.28 6.73
N GLN A 61 11.08 -19.47 7.26
CA GLN A 61 12.10 -20.51 7.01
C GLN A 61 12.02 -20.77 5.50
N PHE A 62 12.91 -20.14 4.77
CA PHE A 62 13.24 -20.54 3.41
C PHE A 62 13.53 -22.04 3.47
N THR A 63 12.54 -22.85 3.17
CA THR A 63 12.70 -24.30 3.14
C THR A 63 13.42 -24.61 1.84
N ILE A 64 14.71 -24.93 1.95
CA ILE A 64 15.52 -25.42 0.85
C ILE A 64 14.77 -26.62 0.23
N GLY A 65 14.14 -26.42 -0.93
CA GLY A 65 13.39 -27.47 -1.61
C GLY A 65 12.22 -27.00 -2.47
N ASN A 66 11.58 -25.90 -2.16
CA ASN A 66 10.59 -25.27 -3.05
C ASN A 66 11.16 -23.96 -3.57
N LYS A 67 11.24 -23.83 -4.88
CA LYS A 67 11.79 -22.65 -5.57
C LYS A 67 10.71 -21.76 -6.13
N ARG A 68 9.44 -22.04 -5.81
CA ARG A 68 8.25 -21.34 -6.32
C ARG A 68 7.57 -20.63 -5.17
N TYR A 69 7.63 -19.32 -5.18
CA TYR A 69 7.13 -18.46 -4.10
C TYR A 69 6.04 -17.51 -4.60
N LEU A 70 5.11 -17.24 -3.72
CA LEU A 70 3.97 -16.38 -3.97
C LEU A 70 3.89 -15.29 -2.91
N TYR A 71 3.85 -14.04 -3.34
CA TYR A 71 3.60 -12.88 -2.48
C TYR A 71 2.24 -12.27 -2.81
N ASP A 72 1.43 -12.12 -1.79
CA ASP A 72 0.17 -11.40 -1.81
C ASP A 72 0.43 -9.95 -1.38
N ILE A 73 0.42 -9.04 -2.34
CA ILE A 73 0.76 -7.63 -2.13
C ILE A 73 -0.50 -6.81 -1.95
N SER A 74 -0.81 -6.47 -0.69
CA SER A 74 -1.90 -5.57 -0.32
C SER A 74 -1.51 -4.76 0.91
N GLU A 75 -1.67 -3.46 0.87
CA GLU A 75 -1.42 -2.54 1.99
C GLU A 75 0.04 -2.56 2.52
N HIS A 76 1.02 -2.80 1.66
CA HIS A 76 2.44 -2.66 2.01
C HIS A 76 2.86 -1.18 1.95
N SER A 77 3.98 -0.84 2.59
CA SER A 77 4.66 0.41 2.30
C SER A 77 5.53 0.29 1.04
N ILE A 78 5.83 1.41 0.42
CA ILE A 78 6.69 1.43 -0.78
C ILE A 78 8.10 0.90 -0.45
N GLU A 79 8.59 1.19 0.76
CA GLU A 79 9.87 0.75 1.27
C GLU A 79 9.92 -0.77 1.50
N GLU A 80 8.83 -1.35 1.97
CA GLU A 80 8.71 -2.80 2.15
C GLU A 80 8.73 -3.51 0.80
N LEU A 81 7.93 -3.04 -0.17
CA LEU A 81 7.91 -3.63 -1.50
C LEU A 81 9.27 -3.47 -2.21
N GLN A 82 9.89 -2.29 -2.09
CA GLN A 82 11.21 -2.06 -2.65
C GLN A 82 12.26 -3.00 -2.02
N SER A 83 12.19 -3.24 -0.71
CA SER A 83 13.09 -4.16 -0.01
C SER A 83 12.89 -5.61 -0.46
N LEU A 84 11.63 -6.03 -0.70
CA LEU A 84 11.33 -7.36 -1.25
C LEU A 84 11.94 -7.55 -2.64
N LEU A 85 11.77 -6.58 -3.52
CA LEU A 85 12.33 -6.62 -4.87
C LEU A 85 13.86 -6.59 -4.86
N GLN A 86 14.49 -5.78 -4.00
CA GLN A 86 15.95 -5.76 -3.84
C GLN A 86 16.47 -7.11 -3.35
N ARG A 87 15.75 -7.75 -2.43
CA ARG A 87 16.13 -9.08 -1.96
C ARG A 87 16.05 -10.13 -3.07
N ALA A 88 15.02 -10.08 -3.91
CA ALA A 88 14.91 -10.94 -5.09
C ALA A 88 16.08 -10.72 -6.05
N GLU A 89 16.49 -9.46 -6.29
CA GLU A 89 17.64 -9.13 -7.12
C GLU A 89 18.96 -9.66 -6.53
N GLU A 90 19.19 -9.50 -5.23
CA GLU A 90 20.36 -10.04 -4.55
C GLU A 90 20.48 -11.56 -4.71
N ILE A 91 19.36 -12.27 -4.48
CA ILE A 91 19.30 -13.73 -4.63
C ILE A 91 19.69 -14.14 -6.05
N ALA A 92 19.09 -13.50 -7.06
CA ALA A 92 19.38 -13.79 -8.45
C ALA A 92 20.83 -13.49 -8.85
N GLN A 93 21.45 -12.46 -8.26
CA GLN A 93 22.85 -12.10 -8.53
C GLN A 93 23.89 -13.03 -7.88
N THR A 94 23.51 -13.77 -6.85
CA THR A 94 24.45 -14.66 -6.14
C THR A 94 24.94 -15.81 -7.02
N GLY A 95 24.23 -16.13 -8.11
CA GLY A 95 24.59 -17.19 -9.05
C GLY A 95 24.74 -18.57 -8.37
N ILE A 96 24.04 -18.76 -7.25
CA ILE A 96 24.03 -20.03 -6.55
C ILE A 96 23.12 -20.98 -7.33
N ASP A 97 23.60 -22.14 -7.74
CA ASP A 97 22.84 -23.18 -8.47
C ASP A 97 21.51 -23.53 -7.77
N GLU A 98 21.38 -23.24 -6.48
CA GLU A 98 20.16 -23.43 -5.69
C GLU A 98 19.00 -22.53 -6.15
N TYR A 99 19.26 -21.43 -6.85
CA TYR A 99 18.25 -20.47 -7.31
C TYR A 99 18.04 -20.47 -8.82
N GLU A 100 18.64 -21.43 -9.55
CA GLU A 100 18.57 -21.49 -11.03
C GLU A 100 17.14 -21.64 -11.55
N ASP A 101 16.21 -22.20 -10.72
CA ASP A 101 14.79 -22.35 -11.06
C ASP A 101 13.88 -21.55 -10.11
N LEU A 102 14.37 -20.42 -9.58
CA LEU A 102 13.59 -19.59 -8.67
C LEU A 102 12.47 -18.88 -9.44
N GLU A 103 11.24 -19.12 -9.06
CA GLU A 103 10.05 -18.45 -9.58
C GLU A 103 9.36 -17.69 -8.45
N ILE A 104 9.22 -16.38 -8.60
CA ILE A 104 8.53 -15.54 -7.63
C ILE A 104 7.35 -14.86 -8.32
N VAL A 105 6.14 -15.18 -7.92
CA VAL A 105 4.93 -14.49 -8.36
C VAL A 105 4.51 -13.49 -7.31
N MET A 106 4.26 -12.25 -7.71
CA MET A 106 3.75 -11.19 -6.85
C MET A 106 2.41 -10.71 -7.39
N ILE A 107 1.36 -10.72 -6.56
CA ILE A 107 0.02 -10.29 -6.97
C ILE A 107 -0.35 -9.02 -6.22
N LEU A 108 -0.45 -7.91 -6.95
CA LEU A 108 -0.91 -6.63 -6.44
C LEU A 108 -2.44 -6.60 -6.44
N HIS A 109 -3.05 -6.47 -5.26
CA HIS A 109 -4.51 -6.35 -5.17
C HIS A 109 -4.98 -5.34 -4.12
N GLY A 110 -4.11 -4.43 -3.72
CA GLY A 110 -4.37 -3.31 -2.82
C GLY A 110 -4.10 -1.95 -3.45
N PRO A 111 -4.03 -0.89 -2.63
CA PRO A 111 -3.72 0.47 -3.08
C PRO A 111 -2.32 0.59 -3.71
N ASP A 112 -1.47 -0.38 -3.48
CA ASP A 112 -0.09 -0.51 -4.00
C ASP A 112 -0.04 -0.50 -5.53
N ILE A 113 -1.13 -0.89 -6.19
CA ILE A 113 -1.29 -0.79 -7.66
C ILE A 113 -1.03 0.63 -8.15
N GLY A 114 -1.44 1.64 -7.35
CA GLY A 114 -1.27 3.04 -7.69
C GLY A 114 0.18 3.48 -7.89
N TRP A 115 1.14 2.79 -7.26
CA TRP A 115 2.57 3.13 -7.41
C TRP A 115 3.14 2.77 -8.77
N PHE A 116 2.51 1.80 -9.45
CA PHE A 116 2.94 1.33 -10.76
C PHE A 116 2.26 2.05 -11.92
N THR A 117 1.35 3.01 -11.65
CA THR A 117 0.71 3.76 -12.73
C THR A 117 1.71 4.66 -13.45
N LEU A 118 1.48 4.87 -14.75
CA LEU A 118 2.32 5.76 -15.56
C LEU A 118 2.34 7.20 -15.01
N ASP A 119 1.23 7.64 -14.40
CA ASP A 119 1.15 8.97 -13.79
C ASP A 119 1.99 9.10 -12.51
N SER A 120 2.21 8.00 -11.79
CA SER A 120 3.02 7.96 -10.57
C SER A 120 4.48 7.58 -10.82
N TYR A 121 4.85 7.26 -12.07
CA TYR A 121 6.16 6.73 -12.42
C TYR A 121 7.32 7.62 -11.96
N ASP A 122 7.24 8.94 -12.18
CA ASP A 122 8.33 9.85 -11.81
C ASP A 122 8.64 9.85 -10.31
N ASN A 123 7.60 9.62 -9.49
CA ASN A 123 7.74 9.54 -8.03
C ASN A 123 8.23 8.16 -7.56
N ASN A 124 7.95 7.10 -8.32
CA ASN A 124 8.21 5.72 -7.95
C ASN A 124 9.18 5.02 -8.92
N LYS A 125 9.97 5.82 -9.63
CA LYS A 125 10.84 5.36 -10.72
C LYS A 125 11.75 4.20 -10.30
N GLU A 126 12.38 4.29 -9.13
CA GLU A 126 13.29 3.26 -8.63
C GLU A 126 12.58 1.92 -8.43
N LEU A 127 11.38 1.94 -7.84
CA LEU A 127 10.55 0.76 -7.63
C LEU A 127 10.14 0.13 -8.96
N VAL A 128 9.59 0.93 -9.88
CA VAL A 128 9.07 0.46 -11.17
C VAL A 128 10.19 -0.07 -12.07
N ASP A 129 11.33 0.62 -12.11
CA ASP A 129 12.48 0.19 -12.89
C ASP A 129 13.11 -1.10 -12.34
N LEU A 130 13.14 -1.25 -11.01
CA LEU A 130 13.60 -2.48 -10.37
C LEU A 130 12.66 -3.65 -10.71
N ALA A 131 11.36 -3.47 -10.53
CA ALA A 131 10.36 -4.49 -10.87
C ALA A 131 10.46 -4.91 -12.35
N LYS A 132 10.52 -3.93 -13.26
CA LYS A 132 10.69 -4.19 -14.69
C LYS A 132 11.97 -4.98 -15.01
N ARG A 133 13.06 -4.67 -14.32
CA ARG A 133 14.33 -5.37 -14.53
C ARG A 133 14.22 -6.82 -14.11
N LEU A 134 13.62 -7.08 -12.93
CA LEU A 134 13.44 -8.43 -12.42
C LEU A 134 12.48 -9.27 -13.27
N ASP A 135 11.41 -8.67 -13.77
CA ASP A 135 10.50 -9.28 -14.73
C ASP A 135 11.21 -9.63 -16.05
N THR A 136 12.02 -8.71 -16.58
CA THR A 136 12.78 -8.93 -17.83
C THR A 136 13.76 -10.10 -17.75
N PHE A 137 14.24 -10.42 -16.56
CA PHE A 137 15.13 -11.55 -16.29
C PHE A 137 14.42 -12.80 -15.76
N ASP A 138 13.10 -12.83 -15.84
CA ASP A 138 12.25 -13.95 -15.37
C ASP A 138 12.48 -14.30 -13.88
N ILE A 139 12.90 -13.33 -13.05
CA ILE A 139 13.10 -13.51 -11.62
C ILE A 139 11.78 -13.35 -10.87
N ILE A 140 10.96 -12.39 -11.29
CA ILE A 140 9.61 -12.18 -10.77
C ILE A 140 8.60 -12.15 -11.91
N ASP A 141 7.38 -12.59 -11.60
CA ASP A 141 6.18 -12.40 -12.42
C ASP A 141 5.22 -11.48 -11.63
N LEU A 142 5.04 -10.26 -12.10
CA LEU A 142 4.23 -9.27 -11.41
C LEU A 142 2.83 -9.22 -12.03
N LYS A 143 1.83 -9.53 -11.21
CA LYS A 143 0.42 -9.55 -11.59
C LYS A 143 -0.39 -8.50 -10.86
N VAL A 144 -1.49 -8.07 -11.46
CA VAL A 144 -2.43 -7.09 -10.88
C VAL A 144 -3.87 -7.57 -10.97
N CYS A 145 -4.63 -7.35 -9.92
CA CYS A 145 -6.05 -7.72 -9.84
C CYS A 145 -6.93 -6.72 -10.62
N GLU A 146 -7.62 -7.18 -11.66
CA GLU A 146 -8.54 -6.36 -12.47
C GLU A 146 -9.70 -5.82 -11.62
N THR A 147 -10.28 -6.64 -10.74
CA THR A 147 -11.35 -6.19 -9.84
C THR A 147 -10.89 -5.02 -8.96
N THR A 148 -9.65 -5.03 -8.46
CA THR A 148 -9.10 -3.93 -7.67
C THR A 148 -8.84 -2.70 -8.55
N MET A 149 -8.31 -2.90 -9.76
CA MET A 149 -8.10 -1.81 -10.71
C MET A 149 -9.42 -1.09 -11.03
N GLU A 150 -10.50 -1.84 -11.28
CA GLU A 150 -11.83 -1.29 -11.53
C GLU A 150 -12.34 -0.46 -10.34
N ASN A 151 -12.20 -0.97 -9.11
CA ASN A 151 -12.57 -0.26 -7.88
C ASN A 151 -11.77 1.04 -7.70
N MET A 152 -10.50 1.04 -8.07
CA MET A 152 -9.60 2.20 -8.01
C MET A 152 -9.73 3.11 -9.24
N LYS A 153 -10.49 2.72 -10.26
CA LYS A 153 -10.63 3.41 -11.55
C LYS A 153 -9.29 3.57 -12.28
N ILE A 154 -8.48 2.54 -12.23
CA ILE A 154 -7.21 2.43 -12.95
C ILE A 154 -7.45 1.58 -14.20
N ASP A 155 -7.25 2.16 -15.38
CA ASP A 155 -7.33 1.43 -16.64
C ASP A 155 -6.03 0.64 -16.90
N ARG A 156 -6.13 -0.48 -17.60
CA ARG A 156 -4.98 -1.32 -17.94
C ARG A 156 -3.86 -0.57 -18.67
N ASN A 157 -4.22 0.40 -19.51
CA ASN A 157 -3.28 1.23 -20.26
C ASN A 157 -2.52 2.26 -19.39
N GLN A 158 -2.93 2.44 -18.14
CA GLN A 158 -2.21 3.27 -17.17
C GLN A 158 -1.10 2.50 -16.45
N LEU A 159 -1.01 1.18 -16.66
CA LEU A 159 0.03 0.35 -16.08
C LEU A 159 1.08 -0.07 -17.12
N PRO A 160 2.34 -0.28 -16.73
CA PRO A 160 3.38 -0.82 -17.58
C PRO A 160 2.96 -2.15 -18.23
N ALA A 161 3.44 -2.40 -19.45
CA ALA A 161 3.07 -3.59 -20.20
C ALA A 161 3.59 -4.91 -19.60
N PHE A 162 4.67 -4.84 -18.82
CA PHE A 162 5.26 -6.01 -18.19
C PHE A 162 4.42 -6.58 -17.03
N ILE A 163 3.55 -5.78 -16.42
CA ILE A 163 2.64 -6.26 -15.37
C ILE A 163 1.48 -7.00 -16.02
N GLU A 164 1.28 -8.27 -15.68
CA GLU A 164 0.16 -9.06 -16.18
C GLU A 164 -1.11 -8.76 -15.37
N SER A 165 -2.30 -8.76 -16.01
CA SER A 165 -3.56 -8.64 -15.30
C SER A 165 -4.22 -9.98 -15.08
N VAL A 166 -4.79 -10.17 -13.89
CA VAL A 166 -5.61 -11.35 -13.53
C VAL A 166 -7.00 -10.89 -13.12
N PRO A 167 -8.06 -11.61 -13.51
CA PRO A 167 -9.43 -11.17 -13.24
C PRO A 167 -9.73 -10.95 -11.76
N TYR A 168 -9.26 -11.87 -10.91
CA TYR A 168 -9.50 -11.82 -9.48
C TYR A 168 -8.33 -12.44 -8.69
N ALA A 169 -7.68 -11.64 -7.85
CA ALA A 169 -6.47 -12.06 -7.13
C ALA A 169 -6.67 -13.31 -6.25
N PRO A 170 -7.75 -13.45 -5.44
CA PRO A 170 -7.93 -14.65 -4.62
C PRO A 170 -8.02 -15.95 -5.43
N ASP A 171 -8.59 -15.93 -6.63
CA ASP A 171 -8.65 -17.11 -7.49
C ASP A 171 -7.27 -17.46 -8.03
N GLU A 172 -6.50 -16.46 -8.43
CA GLU A 172 -5.12 -16.65 -8.89
C GLU A 172 -4.21 -17.15 -7.77
N LEU A 173 -4.34 -16.59 -6.56
CA LEU A 173 -3.63 -17.08 -5.36
C LEU A 173 -3.92 -18.56 -5.13
N ASN A 174 -5.19 -18.96 -5.13
CA ASN A 174 -5.60 -20.36 -4.97
C ASN A 174 -5.06 -21.26 -6.10
N ARG A 175 -5.06 -20.77 -7.33
CA ARG A 175 -4.51 -21.52 -8.47
C ARG A 175 -3.02 -21.80 -8.28
N LEU A 176 -2.23 -20.80 -7.93
CA LEU A 176 -0.80 -20.91 -7.72
C LEU A 176 -0.46 -21.81 -6.52
N LEU A 177 -1.20 -21.70 -5.42
CA LEU A 177 -1.05 -22.60 -4.27
C LEU A 177 -1.30 -24.07 -4.66
N ASN A 178 -2.31 -24.34 -5.49
CA ASN A 178 -2.59 -25.69 -6.00
C ASN A 178 -1.51 -26.18 -6.96
N GLU A 179 -0.79 -25.29 -7.62
CA GLU A 179 0.36 -25.59 -8.48
C GLU A 179 1.67 -25.79 -7.69
N GLY A 180 1.62 -25.64 -6.36
CA GLY A 180 2.73 -25.91 -5.46
C GLY A 180 3.60 -24.70 -5.14
N TYR A 181 3.13 -23.48 -5.38
CA TYR A 181 3.78 -22.27 -4.85
C TYR A 181 3.65 -22.20 -3.34
N THR A 182 4.67 -21.70 -2.69
CA THR A 182 4.67 -21.42 -1.25
C THR A 182 4.33 -19.95 -1.02
N HIS A 183 3.27 -19.70 -0.27
CA HIS A 183 2.91 -18.35 0.13
C HIS A 183 3.87 -17.83 1.22
N LEU A 184 4.41 -16.62 1.04
CA LEU A 184 5.35 -15.95 1.94
C LEU A 184 4.71 -14.72 2.58
#